data_fd26e71b7bbd440aad1373cbb18de342
#
_entry.id   fd26e71b7bbd440aad1373cbb18de342
#
_cell.length_a   1.000
_cell.length_b   1.000
_cell.length_c   1.000
_cell.angle_alpha   90.00
_cell.angle_beta   90.00
_cell.angle_gamma   90.00
#
_symmetry.space_group_name_H-M   'P 1'
#
loop_
_entity.id
_entity.type
_entity.pdbx_description
1 polymer ?
#
loop_
_entity_poly.entity_id
_entity_poly.type
_entity_poly.pdbx_seq_one_letter_code
_entity_poly.pdbx_strand_id
1 'polypeptide(L)'
;MENMEVLIKEVTTKKELMRFVKFNHELYKDSPYHVPGLIAEELMTLSKDKNPAFEIAEAIYFLAYKGDKIVGRIAGIINRRNNETYNKKNIRFGFVDFIDDAEVVDKLFGAVECWAKEKGMEIIHGPLGFTDLDHEGMLIEGFDQLGTMAALYNFDYYPAHLKRMGYAKDLDWQEFKIYIPKEVPEKHARVGEIVRIKYGLKTIKFRKRKEIWPYAQRIFDTLNKSYAHLYGFTKLTPKQIDYYVKMYIPMLRLDMITVIVREEDDAVVGFGISLPTLSRALQKAKGSMFPLGFIYLLRALYSKPKIVDLYLIGVLPEYQNKGVNALIFNDLIPVYNKAGVVYAESNPELETNNAIQAQWDYFKVEHHKTRRAFFKKL
;
A
#
# COMPACT_ATOMS: atom_id res chain seq x y z
N MET A 1 -20.59 -29.95 -3.67
CA MET A 1 -20.38 -29.43 -5.05
C MET A 1 -19.55 -30.48 -5.76
N GLU A 2 -20.20 -31.22 -6.67
CA GLU A 2 -19.58 -32.30 -7.39
C GLU A 2 -18.33 -31.88 -8.15
N ASN A 3 -17.48 -32.83 -8.40
CA ASN A 3 -16.17 -32.88 -9.06
C ASN A 3 -16.08 -32.11 -10.40
N MET A 4 -16.41 -30.81 -10.41
CA MET A 4 -16.23 -29.98 -11.60
C MET A 4 -14.76 -29.60 -11.74
N GLU A 5 -14.18 -29.95 -12.89
CA GLU A 5 -12.80 -29.63 -13.22
C GLU A 5 -12.54 -28.12 -13.13
N VAL A 6 -11.41 -27.73 -12.57
CA VAL A 6 -10.98 -26.32 -12.52
C VAL A 6 -10.38 -25.93 -13.87
N LEU A 7 -10.97 -24.94 -14.52
CA LEU A 7 -10.48 -24.37 -15.78
C LEU A 7 -9.83 -23.00 -15.53
N ILE A 8 -8.62 -22.79 -16.03
CA ILE A 8 -7.93 -21.48 -16.01
C ILE A 8 -8.15 -20.78 -17.35
N LYS A 9 -8.54 -19.50 -17.28
CA LYS A 9 -8.68 -18.63 -18.46
C LYS A 9 -7.86 -17.35 -18.29
N GLU A 10 -7.12 -17.00 -19.32
CA GLU A 10 -6.48 -15.70 -19.41
C GLU A 10 -7.52 -14.60 -19.61
N VAL A 11 -7.31 -13.47 -18.95
CA VAL A 11 -8.14 -12.26 -19.03
C VAL A 11 -7.64 -11.39 -20.18
N THR A 12 -8.36 -11.37 -21.28
CA THR A 12 -7.94 -10.64 -22.50
C THR A 12 -8.85 -9.47 -22.85
N THR A 13 -10.08 -9.45 -22.31
CA THR A 13 -11.09 -8.44 -22.61
C THR A 13 -11.38 -7.53 -21.41
N LYS A 14 -11.86 -6.31 -21.67
CA LYS A 14 -12.34 -5.39 -20.61
C LYS A 14 -13.47 -5.99 -19.76
N LYS A 15 -14.32 -6.83 -20.36
CA LYS A 15 -15.42 -7.51 -19.65
C LYS A 15 -14.86 -8.56 -18.66
N GLU A 16 -13.85 -9.31 -19.07
CA GLU A 16 -13.18 -10.29 -18.20
C GLU A 16 -12.37 -9.57 -17.10
N LEU A 17 -11.69 -8.45 -17.42
CA LEU A 17 -10.99 -7.65 -16.43
C LEU A 17 -11.96 -7.10 -15.36
N MET A 18 -13.15 -6.67 -15.76
CA MET A 18 -14.21 -6.30 -14.81
C MET A 18 -14.62 -7.47 -13.91
N ARG A 19 -14.71 -8.70 -14.46
CA ARG A 19 -15.01 -9.91 -13.66
C ARG A 19 -13.87 -10.25 -12.72
N PHE A 20 -12.61 -10.07 -13.16
CA PHE A 20 -11.41 -10.25 -12.37
C PHE A 20 -11.43 -9.32 -11.13
N VAL A 21 -11.67 -8.03 -11.33
CA VAL A 21 -11.76 -7.07 -10.23
C VAL A 21 -12.93 -7.38 -9.29
N LYS A 22 -14.12 -7.67 -9.82
CA LYS A 22 -15.30 -7.93 -9.01
C LYS A 22 -15.22 -9.22 -8.19
N PHE A 23 -14.38 -10.17 -8.57
CA PHE A 23 -14.26 -11.42 -7.82
C PHE A 23 -13.78 -11.19 -6.37
N ASN A 24 -12.84 -10.28 -6.13
CA ASN A 24 -12.42 -9.91 -4.77
C ASN A 24 -13.60 -9.42 -3.93
N HIS A 25 -14.41 -8.52 -4.48
CA HIS A 25 -15.59 -7.98 -3.79
C HIS A 25 -16.64 -9.06 -3.46
N GLU A 26 -16.82 -10.03 -4.35
CA GLU A 26 -17.77 -11.13 -4.14
C GLU A 26 -17.24 -12.12 -3.10
N LEU A 27 -15.93 -12.45 -3.15
CA LEU A 27 -15.31 -13.40 -2.23
C LEU A 27 -15.38 -12.94 -0.77
N TYR A 28 -15.16 -11.65 -0.54
CA TYR A 28 -15.09 -11.07 0.81
C TYR A 28 -16.35 -10.30 1.22
N LYS A 29 -17.46 -10.41 0.49
CA LYS A 29 -18.67 -9.59 0.73
C LYS A 29 -19.24 -9.68 2.15
N ASP A 30 -19.06 -10.82 2.81
CA ASP A 30 -19.56 -11.11 4.14
C ASP A 30 -18.48 -10.95 5.24
N SER A 31 -17.25 -10.59 4.87
CA SER A 31 -16.17 -10.37 5.83
C SER A 31 -16.34 -9.01 6.54
N PRO A 32 -16.37 -8.97 7.88
CA PRO A 32 -16.41 -7.71 8.62
C PRO A 32 -15.06 -6.98 8.65
N TYR A 33 -13.99 -7.64 8.22
CA TYR A 33 -12.61 -7.16 8.30
C TYR A 33 -12.05 -6.70 6.96
N HIS A 34 -12.58 -7.22 5.84
CA HIS A 34 -12.17 -6.80 4.50
C HIS A 34 -12.62 -5.38 4.20
N VAL A 35 -11.71 -4.58 3.65
CA VAL A 35 -11.97 -3.22 3.16
C VAL A 35 -11.85 -3.23 1.64
N PRO A 36 -12.97 -3.17 0.91
CA PRO A 36 -12.95 -3.25 -0.55
C PRO A 36 -12.32 -1.98 -1.14
N GLY A 37 -11.39 -2.14 -2.07
CA GLY A 37 -10.92 -1.05 -2.92
C GLY A 37 -12.01 -0.52 -3.85
N LEU A 38 -11.75 0.60 -4.51
CA LEU A 38 -12.66 1.12 -5.53
C LEU A 38 -12.47 0.36 -6.84
N ILE A 39 -13.53 -0.25 -7.36
CA ILE A 39 -13.52 -1.02 -8.61
C ILE A 39 -12.92 -0.20 -9.78
N ALA A 40 -13.25 1.09 -9.85
CA ALA A 40 -12.74 1.96 -10.91
C ALA A 40 -11.21 2.18 -10.80
N GLU A 41 -10.68 2.29 -9.58
CA GLU A 41 -9.26 2.45 -9.31
C GLU A 41 -8.49 1.17 -9.67
N GLU A 42 -8.95 0.00 -9.21
CA GLU A 42 -8.31 -1.28 -9.53
C GLU A 42 -8.34 -1.57 -11.04
N LEU A 43 -9.46 -1.25 -11.72
CA LEU A 43 -9.54 -1.32 -13.19
C LEU A 43 -8.53 -0.40 -13.88
N MET A 44 -8.29 0.79 -13.36
CA MET A 44 -7.27 1.70 -13.90
C MET A 44 -5.87 1.14 -13.69
N THR A 45 -5.58 0.63 -12.50
CA THR A 45 -4.30 0.00 -12.14
C THR A 45 -3.98 -1.20 -13.04
N LEU A 46 -4.98 -2.03 -13.35
CA LEU A 46 -4.81 -3.22 -14.17
C LEU A 46 -4.92 -2.96 -15.69
N SER A 47 -5.31 -1.76 -16.10
CA SER A 47 -5.48 -1.43 -17.52
C SER A 47 -4.16 -0.98 -18.14
N LYS A 48 -3.72 -1.73 -19.18
CA LYS A 48 -2.48 -1.46 -19.90
C LYS A 48 -2.43 -0.08 -20.57
N ASP A 49 -3.56 0.43 -21.01
CA ASP A 49 -3.73 1.72 -21.68
C ASP A 49 -3.84 2.90 -20.70
N LYS A 50 -4.00 2.64 -19.39
CA LYS A 50 -4.24 3.68 -18.38
C LYS A 50 -3.13 3.79 -17.34
N ASN A 51 -2.53 2.67 -16.95
CA ASN A 51 -1.50 2.64 -15.92
C ASN A 51 -0.11 2.85 -16.53
N PRO A 52 0.58 3.96 -16.20
CA PRO A 52 1.93 4.21 -16.71
C PRO A 52 3.00 3.20 -16.25
N ALA A 53 2.69 2.36 -15.25
CA ALA A 53 3.58 1.27 -14.84
C ALA A 53 3.88 0.29 -15.98
N PHE A 54 3.00 0.15 -16.96
CA PHE A 54 3.23 -0.69 -18.15
C PHE A 54 4.34 -0.20 -19.08
N GLU A 55 4.87 1.01 -18.89
CA GLU A 55 6.10 1.43 -19.58
C GLU A 55 7.33 0.63 -19.12
N ILE A 56 7.34 0.14 -17.90
CA ILE A 56 8.44 -0.57 -17.26
C ILE A 56 8.09 -1.98 -16.80
N ALA A 57 6.85 -2.40 -16.98
CA ALA A 57 6.36 -3.70 -16.57
C ALA A 57 5.49 -4.35 -17.66
N GLU A 58 5.32 -5.66 -17.55
CA GLU A 58 4.29 -6.42 -18.26
C GLU A 58 3.51 -7.27 -17.27
N ALA A 59 2.25 -7.56 -17.57
CA ALA A 59 1.41 -8.36 -16.71
C ALA A 59 0.47 -9.28 -17.51
N ILE A 60 0.13 -10.41 -16.87
CA ILE A 60 -0.87 -11.37 -17.30
C ILE A 60 -1.86 -11.61 -16.15
N TYR A 61 -3.10 -11.87 -16.48
CA TYR A 61 -4.17 -12.08 -15.49
C TYR A 61 -4.90 -13.39 -15.80
N PHE A 62 -5.17 -14.16 -14.75
CA PHE A 62 -5.90 -15.42 -14.87
C PHE A 62 -7.11 -15.48 -13.94
N LEU A 63 -8.20 -16.07 -14.44
CA LEU A 63 -9.38 -16.45 -13.66
C LEU A 63 -9.49 -17.96 -13.62
N ALA A 64 -9.75 -18.50 -12.44
CA ALA A 64 -10.12 -19.91 -12.26
C ALA A 64 -11.64 -20.07 -12.21
N TYR A 65 -12.15 -21.09 -12.89
CA TYR A 65 -13.57 -21.42 -12.98
C TYR A 65 -13.82 -22.86 -12.52
N LYS A 66 -14.92 -23.06 -11.78
CA LYS A 66 -15.61 -24.37 -11.65
C LYS A 66 -17.01 -24.24 -12.28
N GLY A 67 -17.21 -24.90 -13.43
CA GLY A 67 -18.33 -24.59 -14.28
C GLY A 67 -18.35 -23.14 -14.72
N ASP A 68 -19.47 -22.42 -14.52
CA ASP A 68 -19.58 -20.99 -14.83
C ASP A 68 -19.16 -20.04 -13.70
N LYS A 69 -18.84 -20.58 -12.52
CA LYS A 69 -18.51 -19.80 -11.34
C LYS A 69 -17.02 -19.50 -11.29
N ILE A 70 -16.66 -18.22 -11.09
CA ILE A 70 -15.29 -17.83 -10.79
C ILE A 70 -14.98 -18.26 -9.35
N VAL A 71 -13.84 -18.94 -9.16
CA VAL A 71 -13.38 -19.48 -7.88
C VAL A 71 -11.99 -18.99 -7.48
N GLY A 72 -11.32 -18.22 -8.35
CA GLY A 72 -10.06 -17.60 -8.04
C GLY A 72 -9.58 -16.66 -9.13
N ARG A 73 -8.65 -15.77 -8.77
CA ARG A 73 -7.94 -14.84 -9.64
C ARG A 73 -6.48 -14.72 -9.24
N ILE A 74 -5.60 -14.42 -10.19
CA ILE A 74 -4.19 -14.11 -9.93
C ILE A 74 -3.63 -13.25 -11.07
N ALA A 75 -2.71 -12.32 -10.74
CA ALA A 75 -1.88 -11.60 -11.70
C ALA A 75 -0.43 -12.07 -11.60
N GLY A 76 0.22 -12.24 -12.75
CA GLY A 76 1.67 -12.31 -12.88
C GLY A 76 2.18 -10.97 -13.41
N ILE A 77 3.22 -10.39 -12.78
CA ILE A 77 3.75 -9.07 -13.12
C ILE A 77 5.27 -9.15 -13.19
N ILE A 78 5.84 -8.80 -14.34
CA ILE A 78 7.29 -8.69 -14.52
C ILE A 78 7.63 -7.19 -14.58
N ASN A 79 8.27 -6.68 -13.52
CA ASN A 79 8.79 -5.32 -13.52
C ASN A 79 10.24 -5.34 -14.05
N ARG A 80 10.41 -5.00 -15.35
CA ARG A 80 11.70 -5.04 -16.03
C ARG A 80 12.74 -4.12 -15.38
N ARG A 81 12.33 -2.91 -14.99
CA ARG A 81 13.23 -1.96 -14.33
C ARG A 81 13.71 -2.47 -12.97
N ASN A 82 12.83 -3.10 -12.18
CA ASN A 82 13.22 -3.72 -10.92
C ASN A 82 14.26 -4.82 -11.16
N ASN A 83 13.98 -5.72 -12.11
CA ASN A 83 14.88 -6.80 -12.46
C ASN A 83 16.25 -6.30 -12.93
N GLU A 84 16.29 -5.27 -13.78
CA GLU A 84 17.52 -4.62 -14.24
C GLU A 84 18.28 -3.95 -13.08
N THR A 85 17.58 -3.19 -12.23
CA THR A 85 18.18 -2.46 -11.09
C THR A 85 18.89 -3.40 -10.13
N TYR A 86 18.27 -4.55 -9.85
CA TYR A 86 18.79 -5.51 -8.85
C TYR A 86 19.49 -6.73 -9.49
N ASN A 87 19.66 -6.75 -10.80
CA ASN A 87 20.21 -7.86 -11.56
C ASN A 87 19.51 -9.19 -11.21
N LYS A 88 18.17 -9.20 -11.29
CA LYS A 88 17.31 -10.35 -10.94
C LYS A 88 16.45 -10.75 -12.13
N LYS A 89 15.93 -11.98 -12.09
CA LYS A 89 14.94 -12.52 -13.01
C LYS A 89 13.71 -12.95 -12.23
N ASN A 90 13.04 -11.96 -11.63
CA ASN A 90 11.90 -12.18 -10.77
C ASN A 90 10.59 -11.86 -11.49
N ILE A 91 9.58 -12.66 -11.20
CA ILE A 91 8.17 -12.34 -11.45
C ILE A 91 7.47 -12.11 -10.12
N ARG A 92 6.62 -11.11 -10.05
CA ARG A 92 5.69 -10.88 -8.94
C ARG A 92 4.39 -11.62 -9.19
N PHE A 93 3.82 -12.30 -8.19
CA PHE A 93 2.39 -12.59 -8.17
C PHE A 93 1.68 -11.56 -7.31
N GLY A 94 0.47 -11.15 -7.71
CA GLY A 94 -0.34 -10.19 -6.97
C GLY A 94 -1.81 -10.26 -7.39
N PHE A 95 -2.66 -9.39 -6.84
CA PHE A 95 -4.10 -9.39 -7.10
C PHE A 95 -4.68 -10.82 -7.04
N VAL A 96 -4.23 -11.57 -6.03
CA VAL A 96 -4.49 -12.99 -5.87
C VAL A 96 -5.58 -13.23 -4.84
N ASP A 97 -6.65 -13.89 -5.27
CA ASP A 97 -7.75 -14.31 -4.42
C ASP A 97 -8.28 -15.67 -4.88
N PHE A 98 -8.61 -16.53 -3.92
CA PHE A 98 -9.11 -17.88 -4.22
C PHE A 98 -9.97 -18.44 -3.07
N ILE A 99 -10.85 -19.38 -3.41
CA ILE A 99 -11.56 -20.18 -2.41
C ILE A 99 -10.62 -21.22 -1.79
N ASP A 100 -10.95 -21.75 -0.61
CA ASP A 100 -10.19 -22.82 0.06
C ASP A 100 -10.31 -24.14 -0.69
N ASP A 101 -9.52 -24.27 -1.76
CA ASP A 101 -9.51 -25.43 -2.66
C ASP A 101 -8.13 -25.61 -3.29
N ALA A 102 -7.46 -26.72 -2.96
CA ALA A 102 -6.11 -26.98 -3.38
C ALA A 102 -5.93 -27.04 -4.90
N GLU A 103 -6.89 -27.62 -5.64
CA GLU A 103 -6.83 -27.69 -7.11
C GLU A 103 -6.90 -26.30 -7.75
N VAL A 104 -7.75 -25.42 -7.21
CA VAL A 104 -7.87 -24.03 -7.67
C VAL A 104 -6.56 -23.30 -7.50
N VAL A 105 -5.93 -23.40 -6.32
CA VAL A 105 -4.67 -22.73 -6.01
C VAL A 105 -3.53 -23.25 -6.89
N ASP A 106 -3.40 -24.58 -7.01
CA ASP A 106 -2.36 -25.22 -7.81
C ASP A 106 -2.46 -24.81 -9.29
N LYS A 107 -3.65 -24.82 -9.87
CA LYS A 107 -3.84 -24.42 -11.26
C LYS A 107 -3.62 -22.92 -11.50
N LEU A 108 -4.05 -22.04 -10.56
CA LEU A 108 -3.82 -20.58 -10.67
C LEU A 108 -2.34 -20.24 -10.63
N PHE A 109 -1.63 -20.71 -9.61
CA PHE A 109 -0.20 -20.45 -9.48
C PHE A 109 0.59 -21.14 -10.58
N GLY A 110 0.22 -22.37 -10.96
CA GLY A 110 0.83 -23.08 -12.08
C GLY A 110 0.76 -22.32 -13.40
N ALA A 111 -0.36 -21.62 -13.68
CA ALA A 111 -0.47 -20.78 -14.87
C ALA A 111 0.52 -19.61 -14.86
N VAL A 112 0.69 -18.94 -13.72
CA VAL A 112 1.67 -17.84 -13.58
C VAL A 112 3.10 -18.37 -13.62
N GLU A 113 3.39 -19.53 -12.98
CA GLU A 113 4.71 -20.18 -13.01
C GLU A 113 5.09 -20.61 -14.44
N CYS A 114 4.12 -21.11 -15.23
CA CYS A 114 4.33 -21.46 -16.63
C CYS A 114 4.72 -20.24 -17.46
N TRP A 115 3.92 -19.18 -17.37
CA TRP A 115 4.23 -17.92 -18.07
C TRP A 115 5.57 -17.32 -17.62
N ALA A 116 5.90 -17.42 -16.35
CA ALA A 116 7.18 -16.96 -15.81
C ALA A 116 8.37 -17.70 -16.46
N LYS A 117 8.28 -19.03 -16.59
CA LYS A 117 9.30 -19.86 -17.28
C LYS A 117 9.44 -19.52 -18.75
N GLU A 118 8.33 -19.30 -19.46
CA GLU A 118 8.33 -18.85 -20.85
C GLU A 118 9.04 -17.50 -21.02
N LYS A 119 8.92 -16.62 -20.01
CA LYS A 119 9.61 -15.32 -19.96
C LYS A 119 11.04 -15.38 -19.42
N GLY A 120 11.56 -16.57 -19.10
CA GLY A 120 12.91 -16.76 -18.58
C GLY A 120 13.11 -16.22 -17.16
N MET A 121 12.06 -16.16 -16.36
CA MET A 121 12.13 -15.81 -14.93
C MET A 121 12.59 -17.01 -14.12
N GLU A 122 13.29 -16.74 -13.02
CA GLU A 122 13.89 -17.77 -12.15
C GLU A 122 13.23 -17.86 -10.78
N ILE A 123 12.60 -16.76 -10.34
CA ILE A 123 11.96 -16.65 -9.02
C ILE A 123 10.58 -16.03 -9.18
N ILE A 124 9.57 -16.64 -8.54
CA ILE A 124 8.27 -16.04 -8.33
C ILE A 124 8.17 -15.57 -6.88
N HIS A 125 7.72 -14.33 -6.64
CA HIS A 125 7.54 -13.78 -5.31
C HIS A 125 6.32 -12.86 -5.19
N GLY A 126 5.81 -12.64 -3.97
CA GLY A 126 4.64 -11.80 -3.71
C GLY A 126 3.83 -12.24 -2.48
N PRO A 127 2.60 -11.71 -2.32
CA PRO A 127 1.92 -10.84 -3.29
C PRO A 127 2.49 -9.43 -3.32
N LEU A 128 2.69 -8.90 -4.53
CA LEU A 128 3.22 -7.57 -4.81
C LEU A 128 2.52 -6.99 -6.04
N GLY A 129 2.34 -5.66 -6.08
CA GLY A 129 1.79 -4.95 -7.23
C GLY A 129 2.85 -4.52 -8.25
N PHE A 130 2.49 -3.54 -9.09
CA PHE A 130 3.40 -2.95 -10.09
C PHE A 130 4.47 -2.09 -9.43
N THR A 131 4.11 -1.38 -8.35
CA THR A 131 4.96 -0.46 -7.58
C THR A 131 4.69 -0.64 -6.09
N ASP A 132 5.55 -0.08 -5.25
CA ASP A 132 5.39 -0.10 -3.78
C ASP A 132 4.24 0.81 -3.28
N LEU A 133 3.53 1.48 -4.19
CA LEU A 133 2.29 2.19 -3.87
C LEU A 133 1.05 1.32 -4.09
N ASP A 134 1.21 0.13 -4.65
CA ASP A 134 0.18 -0.90 -4.71
C ASP A 134 0.18 -1.74 -3.42
N HIS A 135 -0.84 -2.55 -3.25
CA HIS A 135 -0.95 -3.40 -2.08
C HIS A 135 0.12 -4.51 -2.07
N GLU A 136 0.76 -4.72 -0.92
CA GLU A 136 1.83 -5.69 -0.73
C GLU A 136 1.59 -6.59 0.49
N GLY A 137 2.11 -7.80 0.39
CA GLY A 137 2.14 -8.78 1.48
C GLY A 137 0.81 -9.46 1.77
N MET A 138 0.87 -10.78 1.95
CA MET A 138 -0.24 -11.63 2.38
C MET A 138 -0.36 -11.55 3.90
N LEU A 139 -1.55 -11.29 4.41
CA LEU A 139 -1.84 -11.32 5.86
C LEU A 139 -1.55 -12.72 6.41
N ILE A 140 -0.77 -12.78 7.49
CA ILE A 140 -0.41 -14.03 8.19
C ILE A 140 -0.78 -14.00 9.67
N GLU A 141 -1.01 -12.80 10.23
CA GLU A 141 -1.50 -12.55 11.60
C GLU A 141 -2.44 -11.36 11.60
N GLY A 142 -3.43 -11.34 12.51
CA GLY A 142 -4.40 -10.26 12.64
C GLY A 142 -5.59 -10.39 11.68
N PHE A 143 -6.01 -11.59 11.35
CA PHE A 143 -7.16 -11.86 10.47
C PHE A 143 -8.49 -11.34 11.03
N ASP A 144 -8.57 -11.07 12.33
CA ASP A 144 -9.70 -10.49 13.07
C ASP A 144 -9.61 -8.96 13.20
N GLN A 145 -8.63 -8.33 12.55
CA GLN A 145 -8.47 -6.88 12.54
C GLN A 145 -9.06 -6.26 11.26
N LEU A 146 -9.70 -5.10 11.43
CA LEU A 146 -10.19 -4.35 10.26
C LEU A 146 -9.02 -3.95 9.37
N GLY A 147 -9.15 -4.20 8.07
CA GLY A 147 -8.18 -3.75 7.08
C GLY A 147 -8.13 -2.23 6.93
N THR A 148 -7.07 -1.73 6.31
CA THR A 148 -6.96 -0.34 5.85
C THR A 148 -7.14 -0.25 4.34
N MET A 149 -7.28 0.96 3.83
CA MET A 149 -7.34 1.20 2.38
C MET A 149 -6.02 0.81 1.67
N ALA A 150 -4.90 0.87 2.38
CA ALA A 150 -3.57 0.65 1.81
C ALA A 150 -3.09 -0.80 1.87
N ALA A 151 -3.89 -1.73 2.41
CA ALA A 151 -3.42 -3.07 2.68
C ALA A 151 -4.43 -4.14 2.23
N LEU A 152 -3.92 -5.27 1.72
CA LEU A 152 -4.74 -6.42 1.34
C LEU A 152 -5.37 -7.09 2.58
N TYR A 153 -6.53 -7.69 2.39
CA TYR A 153 -7.09 -8.69 3.30
C TYR A 153 -7.14 -10.05 2.57
N ASN A 154 -6.84 -11.10 3.28
CA ASN A 154 -7.02 -12.48 2.82
C ASN A 154 -7.47 -13.37 3.98
N PHE A 155 -8.09 -14.50 3.67
CA PHE A 155 -8.45 -15.51 4.65
C PHE A 155 -7.21 -16.23 5.18
N ASP A 156 -7.32 -16.85 6.35
CA ASP A 156 -6.25 -17.52 7.08
C ASP A 156 -5.71 -18.79 6.41
N TYR A 157 -6.48 -19.40 5.50
CA TYR A 157 -6.03 -20.56 4.73
C TYR A 157 -5.02 -20.23 3.62
N TYR A 158 -4.87 -18.96 3.21
CA TYR A 158 -3.94 -18.56 2.13
C TYR A 158 -2.48 -18.93 2.41
N PRO A 159 -1.89 -18.57 3.57
CA PRO A 159 -0.51 -18.95 3.88
C PRO A 159 -0.28 -20.46 3.92
N ALA A 160 -1.28 -21.24 4.33
CA ALA A 160 -1.18 -22.69 4.36
C ALA A 160 -1.07 -23.29 2.94
N HIS A 161 -1.86 -22.79 1.99
CA HIS A 161 -1.75 -23.22 0.59
C HIS A 161 -0.38 -22.87 -0.01
N LEU A 162 0.16 -21.67 0.22
CA LEU A 162 1.47 -21.29 -0.30
C LEU A 162 2.58 -22.18 0.27
N LYS A 163 2.56 -22.43 1.58
CA LYS A 163 3.50 -23.36 2.21
C LYS A 163 3.41 -24.77 1.61
N ARG A 164 2.18 -25.30 1.40
CA ARG A 164 1.93 -26.59 0.76
C ARG A 164 2.55 -26.67 -0.64
N MET A 165 2.51 -25.57 -1.39
CA MET A 165 3.07 -25.46 -2.75
C MET A 165 4.60 -25.22 -2.76
N GLY A 166 5.26 -25.19 -1.60
CA GLY A 166 6.71 -25.01 -1.48
C GLY A 166 7.17 -23.54 -1.52
N TYR A 167 6.26 -22.59 -1.33
CA TYR A 167 6.64 -21.18 -1.16
C TYR A 167 7.19 -20.97 0.25
N ALA A 168 8.34 -20.30 0.34
CA ALA A 168 9.00 -19.92 1.60
C ALA A 168 8.79 -18.43 1.90
N LYS A 169 9.08 -18.02 3.14
CA LYS A 169 9.13 -16.62 3.54
C LYS A 169 10.22 -15.90 2.75
N ASP A 170 9.88 -14.76 2.14
CA ASP A 170 10.84 -13.80 1.59
C ASP A 170 11.13 -12.72 2.66
N LEU A 171 10.10 -11.99 3.08
CA LEU A 171 10.19 -11.02 4.17
C LEU A 171 8.80 -10.75 4.79
N ASP A 172 8.80 -10.09 5.94
CA ASP A 172 7.59 -9.68 6.64
C ASP A 172 7.48 -8.15 6.75
N TRP A 173 6.23 -7.67 6.78
CA TRP A 173 5.86 -6.34 7.22
C TRP A 173 5.02 -6.43 8.48
N GLN A 174 5.20 -5.45 9.35
CA GLN A 174 4.45 -5.29 10.61
C GLN A 174 3.59 -4.05 10.54
N GLU A 175 2.39 -4.10 11.13
CA GLU A 175 1.48 -2.97 11.26
C GLU A 175 1.17 -2.71 12.73
N PHE A 176 1.17 -1.42 13.10
CA PHE A 176 1.04 -0.98 14.48
C PHE A 176 -0.12 -0.01 14.66
N LYS A 177 -0.81 -0.10 15.80
CA LYS A 177 -1.63 0.97 16.36
C LYS A 177 -0.76 1.83 17.25
N ILE A 178 -0.62 3.10 16.91
CA ILE A 178 0.19 4.08 17.63
C ILE A 178 -0.76 5.02 18.36
N TYR A 179 -0.87 4.90 19.66
CA TYR A 179 -1.78 5.71 20.47
C TYR A 179 -1.28 7.15 20.56
N ILE A 180 -2.15 8.11 20.23
CA ILE A 180 -1.78 9.52 20.18
C ILE A 180 -1.64 10.05 21.62
N PRO A 181 -0.46 10.57 22.01
CA PRO A 181 -0.26 11.15 23.32
C PRO A 181 -1.02 12.48 23.44
N LYS A 182 -1.42 12.85 24.66
CA LYS A 182 -2.13 14.12 24.92
C LYS A 182 -1.32 15.34 24.52
N GLU A 183 -0.02 15.24 24.62
CA GLU A 183 0.94 16.29 24.26
C GLU A 183 2.09 15.68 23.47
N VAL A 184 2.80 16.51 22.69
CA VAL A 184 4.01 16.06 22.01
C VAL A 184 5.03 15.61 23.08
N PRO A 185 5.61 14.41 22.98
CA PRO A 185 6.62 13.97 23.94
C PRO A 185 7.78 14.99 24.02
N GLU A 186 8.16 15.37 25.24
CA GLU A 186 9.17 16.42 25.50
C GLU A 186 10.46 16.22 24.68
N LYS A 187 10.91 14.97 24.59
CA LYS A 187 12.10 14.63 23.78
C LYS A 187 11.90 14.97 22.29
N HIS A 188 10.72 14.70 21.72
CA HIS A 188 10.41 15.03 20.32
C HIS A 188 10.34 16.55 20.13
N ALA A 189 9.71 17.28 21.05
CA ALA A 189 9.65 18.73 20.99
C ALA A 189 11.06 19.34 21.00
N ARG A 190 11.91 18.89 21.94
CA ARG A 190 13.30 19.35 22.07
C ARG A 190 14.16 18.99 20.84
N VAL A 191 14.10 17.74 20.37
CA VAL A 191 14.86 17.28 19.19
C VAL A 191 14.41 18.05 17.97
N GLY A 192 13.11 18.24 17.76
CA GLY A 192 12.59 19.00 16.62
C GLY A 192 13.11 20.44 16.59
N GLU A 193 13.15 21.14 17.74
CA GLU A 193 13.66 22.50 17.80
C GLU A 193 15.17 22.58 17.51
N ILE A 194 15.96 21.66 18.08
CA ILE A 194 17.40 21.56 17.80
C ILE A 194 17.65 21.34 16.31
N VAL A 195 16.92 20.41 15.69
CA VAL A 195 17.09 20.03 14.29
C VAL A 195 16.65 21.17 13.37
N ARG A 196 15.54 21.84 13.71
CA ARG A 196 15.03 23.00 12.98
C ARG A 196 16.10 24.09 12.87
N ILE A 197 16.72 24.47 14.00
CA ILE A 197 17.76 25.50 14.04
C ILE A 197 19.05 25.01 13.36
N LYS A 198 19.50 23.81 13.71
CA LYS A 198 20.80 23.28 13.23
C LYS A 198 20.89 23.14 11.71
N TYR A 199 19.79 22.78 11.08
CA TYR A 199 19.75 22.51 9.63
C TYR A 199 18.96 23.57 8.84
N GLY A 200 18.51 24.65 9.48
CA GLY A 200 17.73 25.70 8.82
C GLY A 200 16.45 25.15 8.18
N LEU A 201 15.65 24.39 8.97
CA LEU A 201 14.44 23.73 8.46
C LEU A 201 13.19 24.46 8.91
N LYS A 202 12.17 24.44 8.06
CA LYS A 202 10.81 24.90 8.39
C LYS A 202 9.77 23.89 7.95
N THR A 203 8.63 23.86 8.63
CA THR A 203 7.46 23.09 8.23
C THR A 203 6.52 23.95 7.40
N ILE A 204 6.02 23.40 6.29
CA ILE A 204 5.03 24.03 5.42
C ILE A 204 3.65 23.45 5.73
N LYS A 205 2.68 24.34 5.95
CA LYS A 205 1.25 24.05 6.08
C LYS A 205 0.47 24.61 4.92
N PHE A 206 -0.45 23.80 4.41
CA PHE A 206 -1.29 24.17 3.27
C PHE A 206 -2.68 24.63 3.75
N ARG A 207 -3.14 25.75 3.23
CA ARG A 207 -4.50 26.28 3.49
C ARG A 207 -5.45 26.00 2.33
N LYS A 208 -4.90 25.91 1.12
CA LYS A 208 -5.65 25.67 -0.12
C LYS A 208 -4.98 24.53 -0.91
N ARG A 209 -5.78 23.68 -1.54
CA ARG A 209 -5.27 22.55 -2.34
C ARG A 209 -4.27 22.96 -3.41
N LYS A 210 -4.47 24.11 -4.04
CA LYS A 210 -3.56 24.62 -5.06
C LYS A 210 -2.12 24.85 -4.57
N GLU A 211 -1.93 25.02 -3.27
CA GLU A 211 -0.62 25.24 -2.67
C GLU A 211 0.24 23.97 -2.58
N ILE A 212 -0.38 22.77 -2.68
CA ILE A 212 0.33 21.49 -2.68
C ILE A 212 1.00 21.24 -4.04
N TRP A 213 0.40 21.66 -5.15
CA TRP A 213 0.87 21.32 -6.49
C TRP A 213 2.34 21.63 -6.74
N PRO A 214 2.90 22.78 -6.32
CA PRO A 214 4.33 23.06 -6.48
C PRO A 214 5.24 22.11 -5.67
N TYR A 215 4.71 21.50 -4.60
CA TYR A 215 5.44 20.56 -3.75
C TYR A 215 5.25 19.11 -4.16
N ALA A 216 4.21 18.77 -4.90
CA ALA A 216 3.86 17.40 -5.22
C ALA A 216 5.02 16.64 -5.88
N GLN A 217 5.62 17.17 -6.96
CA GLN A 217 6.76 16.56 -7.61
C GLN A 217 7.94 16.39 -6.66
N ARG A 218 8.26 17.42 -5.86
CA ARG A 218 9.38 17.41 -4.90
C ARG A 218 9.17 16.41 -3.76
N ILE A 219 7.92 16.20 -3.32
CA ILE A 219 7.55 15.16 -2.34
C ILE A 219 7.85 13.78 -2.94
N PHE A 220 7.43 13.52 -4.18
CA PHE A 220 7.72 12.24 -4.85
C PHE A 220 9.21 12.05 -5.17
N ASP A 221 9.95 13.11 -5.48
CA ASP A 221 11.41 13.06 -5.64
C ASP A 221 12.09 12.68 -4.31
N THR A 222 11.60 13.23 -3.20
CA THR A 222 12.05 12.86 -1.84
C THR A 222 11.69 11.41 -1.52
N LEU A 223 10.47 10.95 -1.87
CA LEU A 223 10.04 9.57 -1.73
C LEU A 223 10.97 8.64 -2.51
N ASN A 224 11.21 8.91 -3.78
CA ASN A 224 12.10 8.13 -4.64
C ASN A 224 13.51 7.97 -4.06
N LYS A 225 14.02 9.00 -3.36
CA LYS A 225 15.34 8.96 -2.71
C LYS A 225 15.31 8.24 -1.37
N SER A 226 14.28 8.51 -0.56
CA SER A 226 14.17 7.95 0.78
C SER A 226 13.85 6.45 0.78
N TYR A 227 13.14 5.96 -0.24
CA TYR A 227 12.72 4.56 -0.35
C TYR A 227 13.65 3.70 -1.22
N ALA A 228 14.67 4.29 -1.85
CA ALA A 228 15.56 3.61 -2.80
C ALA A 228 16.24 2.34 -2.26
N HIS A 229 16.38 2.22 -0.94
CA HIS A 229 17.01 1.09 -0.27
C HIS A 229 16.02 0.04 0.24
N LEU A 230 14.70 0.30 0.12
CA LEU A 230 13.68 -0.62 0.61
C LEU A 230 13.52 -1.82 -0.34
N TYR A 231 13.07 -2.93 0.23
CA TYR A 231 12.82 -4.15 -0.52
C TYR A 231 11.83 -3.91 -1.67
N GLY A 232 12.20 -4.40 -2.85
CA GLY A 232 11.31 -4.37 -4.02
C GLY A 232 11.10 -2.98 -4.62
N PHE A 233 11.56 -1.89 -3.97
CA PHE A 233 11.32 -0.54 -4.42
C PHE A 233 11.82 -0.30 -5.85
N THR A 234 10.96 0.31 -6.66
CA THR A 234 11.30 0.77 -8.01
C THR A 234 11.02 2.25 -8.11
N LYS A 235 12.06 3.03 -8.44
CA LYS A 235 11.94 4.47 -8.62
C LYS A 235 10.82 4.83 -9.59
N LEU A 236 9.86 5.63 -9.13
CA LEU A 236 8.73 6.08 -9.92
C LEU A 236 9.19 6.99 -11.07
N THR A 237 8.62 6.77 -12.24
CA THR A 237 8.83 7.64 -13.42
C THR A 237 8.05 8.95 -13.28
N PRO A 238 8.42 10.02 -14.01
CA PRO A 238 7.64 11.25 -14.01
C PRO A 238 6.16 11.05 -14.36
N LYS A 239 5.84 10.14 -15.28
CA LYS A 239 4.46 9.82 -15.65
C LYS A 239 3.70 9.09 -14.53
N GLN A 240 4.37 8.18 -13.81
CA GLN A 240 3.79 7.54 -12.63
C GLN A 240 3.55 8.57 -11.52
N ILE A 241 4.49 9.48 -11.29
CA ILE A 241 4.33 10.56 -10.31
C ILE A 241 3.11 11.42 -10.68
N ASP A 242 2.99 11.87 -11.92
CA ASP A 242 1.84 12.66 -12.39
C ASP A 242 0.51 11.90 -12.23
N TYR A 243 0.51 10.60 -12.50
CA TYR A 243 -0.64 9.72 -12.29
C TYR A 243 -1.05 9.67 -10.81
N TYR A 244 -0.13 9.41 -9.89
CA TYR A 244 -0.42 9.34 -8.46
C TYR A 244 -0.79 10.70 -7.87
N VAL A 245 -0.13 11.78 -8.29
CA VAL A 245 -0.45 13.14 -7.87
C VAL A 245 -1.90 13.49 -8.21
N LYS A 246 -2.34 13.19 -9.43
CA LYS A 246 -3.73 13.43 -9.87
C LYS A 246 -4.74 12.56 -9.12
N MET A 247 -4.36 11.33 -8.76
CA MET A 247 -5.21 10.40 -8.05
C MET A 247 -5.37 10.79 -6.57
N TYR A 248 -4.27 11.08 -5.88
CA TYR A 248 -4.27 11.20 -4.42
C TYR A 248 -4.47 12.63 -3.90
N ILE A 249 -3.98 13.68 -4.57
CA ILE A 249 -4.14 15.06 -4.08
C ILE A 249 -5.62 15.42 -3.78
N PRO A 250 -6.61 15.02 -4.60
CA PRO A 250 -8.02 15.31 -4.29
C PRO A 250 -8.52 14.69 -2.99
N MET A 251 -7.91 13.60 -2.53
CA MET A 251 -8.29 12.88 -1.32
C MET A 251 -7.57 13.36 -0.07
N LEU A 252 -6.53 14.20 -0.22
CA LEU A 252 -5.72 14.64 0.91
C LEU A 252 -6.48 15.63 1.80
N ARG A 253 -6.27 15.48 3.11
CA ARG A 253 -6.70 16.41 4.13
C ARG A 253 -5.52 17.31 4.50
N LEU A 254 -5.63 18.63 4.19
CA LEU A 254 -4.50 19.57 4.21
C LEU A 254 -3.86 19.74 5.60
N ASP A 255 -4.66 19.70 6.66
CA ASP A 255 -4.19 19.81 8.04
C ASP A 255 -3.42 18.57 8.51
N MET A 256 -3.55 17.43 7.81
CA MET A 256 -2.88 16.17 8.11
C MET A 256 -1.66 15.89 7.22
N ILE A 257 -1.14 16.93 6.58
CA ILE A 257 0.06 16.89 5.77
C ILE A 257 1.11 17.81 6.40
N THR A 258 2.31 17.30 6.53
CA THR A 258 3.50 18.08 6.90
C THR A 258 4.54 17.94 5.80
N VAL A 259 5.06 19.05 5.32
CA VAL A 259 6.22 19.09 4.44
C VAL A 259 7.33 19.89 5.13
N ILE A 260 8.51 19.32 5.19
CA ILE A 260 9.69 19.94 5.77
C ILE A 260 10.59 20.41 4.64
N VAL A 261 10.93 21.67 4.65
CA VAL A 261 11.82 22.26 3.65
C VAL A 261 13.01 22.94 4.30
N ARG A 262 14.09 23.04 3.57
CA ARG A 262 15.24 23.86 3.93
C ARG A 262 14.92 25.34 3.65
N GLU A 263 15.23 26.23 4.60
CA GLU A 263 14.87 27.65 4.49
C GLU A 263 15.62 28.36 3.36
N GLU A 264 16.88 27.94 3.10
CA GLU A 264 17.77 28.57 2.13
C GLU A 264 17.26 28.49 0.68
N ASP A 265 16.73 27.34 0.27
CA ASP A 265 16.41 27.07 -1.15
C ASP A 265 15.02 26.43 -1.34
N ASP A 266 14.25 26.31 -0.25
CA ASP A 266 12.91 25.69 -0.24
C ASP A 266 12.91 24.21 -0.69
N ALA A 267 14.07 23.54 -0.65
CA ALA A 267 14.16 22.12 -1.01
C ALA A 267 13.42 21.25 0.00
N VAL A 268 12.60 20.29 -0.49
CA VAL A 268 11.89 19.34 0.37
C VAL A 268 12.88 18.34 0.96
N VAL A 269 12.98 18.33 2.28
CA VAL A 269 13.86 17.46 3.08
C VAL A 269 13.10 16.24 3.62
N GLY A 270 11.83 16.43 3.94
CA GLY A 270 10.99 15.37 4.46
C GLY A 270 9.51 15.71 4.36
N PHE A 271 8.69 14.70 4.54
CA PHE A 271 7.23 14.85 4.54
C PHE A 271 6.57 13.76 5.38
N GLY A 272 5.36 14.05 5.86
CA GLY A 272 4.44 13.11 6.48
C GLY A 272 3.03 13.36 5.96
N ILE A 273 2.37 12.32 5.49
CA ILE A 273 1.00 12.35 4.98
C ILE A 273 0.18 11.33 5.75
N SER A 274 -0.89 11.78 6.36
CA SER A 274 -1.88 10.91 7.00
C SER A 274 -3.29 11.28 6.54
N LEU A 275 -4.20 10.33 6.69
CA LEU A 275 -5.60 10.48 6.30
C LEU A 275 -6.50 9.98 7.43
N PRO A 276 -7.71 10.55 7.61
CA PRO A 276 -8.76 9.86 8.36
C PRO A 276 -8.96 8.48 7.79
N THR A 277 -9.06 7.43 8.62
CA THR A 277 -9.32 6.09 8.08
C THR A 277 -10.60 6.07 7.24
N LEU A 278 -10.50 5.53 6.04
CA LEU A 278 -11.64 5.39 5.11
C LEU A 278 -12.26 3.99 5.16
N SER A 279 -11.73 3.09 5.97
CA SER A 279 -12.10 1.67 5.99
C SER A 279 -13.59 1.41 6.08
N ARG A 280 -14.28 2.00 7.06
CA ARG A 280 -15.74 1.84 7.22
C ARG A 280 -16.55 2.52 6.11
N ALA A 281 -16.04 3.60 5.55
CA ALA A 281 -16.68 4.28 4.43
C ALA A 281 -16.59 3.46 3.14
N LEU A 282 -15.42 2.84 2.88
CA LEU A 282 -15.20 1.93 1.75
C LEU A 282 -16.06 0.67 1.87
N GLN A 283 -16.20 0.08 3.07
CA GLN A 283 -17.11 -1.03 3.29
C GLN A 283 -18.57 -0.67 2.94
N LYS A 284 -19.03 0.54 3.33
CA LYS A 284 -20.38 1.04 2.97
C LYS A 284 -20.51 1.35 1.47
N ALA A 285 -19.45 1.82 0.84
CA ALA A 285 -19.40 2.12 -0.58
C ALA A 285 -19.38 0.85 -1.46
N LYS A 286 -19.00 -0.33 -0.90
CA LYS A 286 -18.98 -1.62 -1.60
C LYS A 286 -18.24 -1.56 -2.95
N GLY A 287 -17.09 -0.86 -2.96
CA GLY A 287 -16.27 -0.71 -4.16
C GLY A 287 -16.78 0.29 -5.21
N SER A 288 -17.87 1.01 -4.96
CA SER A 288 -18.44 1.97 -5.91
C SER A 288 -18.57 3.38 -5.34
N MET A 289 -18.12 4.38 -6.10
CA MET A 289 -18.34 5.79 -5.74
C MET A 289 -19.80 6.20 -5.90
N PHE A 290 -20.52 5.63 -6.89
CA PHE A 290 -21.89 6.02 -7.23
C PHE A 290 -22.89 4.90 -6.96
N PRO A 291 -24.17 5.22 -6.57
CA PRO A 291 -24.68 6.60 -6.40
C PRO A 291 -24.34 7.24 -5.04
N LEU A 292 -24.02 6.51 -3.97
CA LEU A 292 -23.88 7.05 -2.62
C LEU A 292 -22.49 6.89 -2.01
N GLY A 293 -21.61 6.10 -2.62
CA GLY A 293 -20.27 5.83 -2.09
C GLY A 293 -19.43 7.08 -1.83
N PHE A 294 -19.50 8.06 -2.75
CA PHE A 294 -18.77 9.32 -2.59
C PHE A 294 -19.21 10.09 -1.33
N ILE A 295 -20.48 10.01 -0.92
CA ILE A 295 -20.99 10.68 0.29
C ILE A 295 -20.35 10.06 1.54
N TYR A 296 -20.24 8.72 1.60
CA TYR A 296 -19.60 8.04 2.72
C TYR A 296 -18.13 8.42 2.84
N LEU A 297 -17.42 8.48 1.70
CA LEU A 297 -15.99 8.84 1.66
C LEU A 297 -15.77 10.30 2.03
N LEU A 298 -16.54 11.24 1.48
CA LEU A 298 -16.45 12.67 1.84
C LEU A 298 -16.75 12.88 3.33
N ARG A 299 -17.79 12.22 3.85
CA ARG A 299 -18.12 12.31 5.27
C ARG A 299 -16.98 11.77 6.14
N ALA A 300 -16.37 10.65 5.81
CA ALA A 300 -15.23 10.11 6.54
C ALA A 300 -14.03 11.06 6.48
N LEU A 301 -13.73 11.59 5.30
CA LEU A 301 -12.59 12.48 5.08
C LEU A 301 -12.70 13.80 5.88
N TYR A 302 -13.90 14.40 5.96
CA TYR A 302 -14.11 15.72 6.57
C TYR A 302 -14.72 15.69 7.97
N SER A 303 -15.07 14.51 8.51
CA SER A 303 -15.51 14.39 9.91
C SER A 303 -14.33 14.49 10.87
N LYS A 304 -14.62 14.50 12.17
CA LYS A 304 -13.62 14.34 13.24
C LYS A 304 -13.25 12.86 13.35
N PRO A 305 -12.07 12.43 12.87
CA PRO A 305 -11.70 11.03 12.92
C PRO A 305 -11.31 10.61 14.34
N LYS A 306 -11.61 9.35 14.68
CA LYS A 306 -11.05 8.67 15.85
C LYS A 306 -9.77 7.92 15.53
N ILE A 307 -9.57 7.59 14.26
CA ILE A 307 -8.44 6.83 13.73
C ILE A 307 -7.93 7.56 12.50
N VAL A 308 -6.63 7.62 12.35
CA VAL A 308 -5.95 8.08 11.14
C VAL A 308 -5.04 6.98 10.62
N ASP A 309 -4.91 6.87 9.32
CA ASP A 309 -3.95 6.00 8.66
C ASP A 309 -2.69 6.82 8.35
N LEU A 310 -1.51 6.37 8.78
CA LEU A 310 -0.23 6.96 8.42
C LEU A 310 0.12 6.47 7.02
N TYR A 311 -0.08 7.33 6.02
CA TYR A 311 -0.07 6.90 4.62
C TYR A 311 1.32 6.87 4.02
N LEU A 312 2.06 7.98 4.13
CA LEU A 312 3.43 8.10 3.63
C LEU A 312 4.28 8.97 4.57
N ILE A 313 5.48 8.53 4.82
CA ILE A 313 6.50 9.30 5.52
C ILE A 313 7.84 9.13 4.81
N GLY A 314 8.56 10.20 4.58
CA GLY A 314 9.88 10.14 3.97
C GLY A 314 10.77 11.28 4.44
N VAL A 315 12.05 10.96 4.61
CA VAL A 315 13.11 11.92 4.93
C VAL A 315 14.30 11.61 4.02
N LEU A 316 14.87 12.62 3.39
CA LEU A 316 16.04 12.46 2.52
C LEU A 316 17.16 11.69 3.23
N PRO A 317 17.90 10.79 2.54
CA PRO A 317 18.94 9.95 3.16
C PRO A 317 19.94 10.73 3.98
N GLU A 318 20.37 11.90 3.52
CA GLU A 318 21.32 12.79 4.21
C GLU A 318 20.77 13.40 5.50
N TYR A 319 19.46 13.32 5.74
CA TYR A 319 18.78 13.80 6.96
C TYR A 319 18.21 12.68 7.83
N GLN A 320 18.29 11.42 7.37
CA GLN A 320 17.88 10.27 8.18
C GLN A 320 18.77 10.12 9.41
N ASN A 321 18.24 9.54 10.48
CA ASN A 321 18.92 9.38 11.78
C ASN A 321 19.39 10.68 12.45
N LYS A 322 18.95 11.85 11.95
CA LYS A 322 19.27 13.18 12.49
C LYS A 322 18.11 13.81 13.28
N GLY A 323 17.02 13.06 13.49
CA GLY A 323 15.85 13.51 14.25
C GLY A 323 14.87 14.40 13.46
N VAL A 324 15.01 14.51 12.14
CA VAL A 324 14.11 15.34 11.29
C VAL A 324 12.65 14.87 11.36
N ASN A 325 12.42 13.58 11.55
CA ASN A 325 11.09 13.01 11.78
C ASN A 325 10.37 13.61 13.00
N ALA A 326 11.10 14.10 14.01
CA ALA A 326 10.49 14.78 15.14
C ALA A 326 9.68 16.02 14.73
N LEU A 327 10.08 16.73 13.67
CA LEU A 327 9.34 17.87 13.13
C LEU A 327 7.96 17.43 12.59
N ILE A 328 7.87 16.26 11.99
CA ILE A 328 6.60 15.69 11.49
C ILE A 328 5.65 15.43 12.65
N PHE A 329 6.13 14.77 13.70
CA PHE A 329 5.29 14.45 14.88
C PHE A 329 4.92 15.71 15.67
N ASN A 330 5.85 16.66 15.85
CA ASN A 330 5.58 17.93 16.51
C ASN A 330 4.47 18.72 15.83
N ASP A 331 4.36 18.58 14.52
CA ASP A 331 3.35 19.26 13.73
C ASP A 331 2.01 18.49 13.67
N LEU A 332 2.02 17.15 13.57
CA LEU A 332 0.81 16.35 13.39
C LEU A 332 0.10 15.98 14.70
N ILE A 333 0.83 15.74 15.80
CA ILE A 333 0.22 15.36 17.09
C ILE A 333 -0.80 16.41 17.57
N PRO A 334 -0.50 17.73 17.57
CA PRO A 334 -1.51 18.75 17.94
C PRO A 334 -2.75 18.74 17.03
N VAL A 335 -2.59 18.44 15.74
CA VAL A 335 -3.70 18.32 14.79
C VAL A 335 -4.57 17.12 15.15
N TYR A 336 -3.96 15.98 15.44
CA TYR A 336 -4.67 14.77 15.85
C TYR A 336 -5.42 14.97 17.15
N ASN A 337 -4.80 15.59 18.16
CA ASN A 337 -5.44 15.90 19.45
C ASN A 337 -6.65 16.82 19.27
N LYS A 338 -6.53 17.89 18.45
CA LYS A 338 -7.64 18.79 18.13
C LYS A 338 -8.78 18.08 17.40
N ALA A 339 -8.47 17.11 16.54
CA ALA A 339 -9.46 16.30 15.85
C ALA A 339 -10.10 15.23 16.73
N GLY A 340 -9.49 14.87 17.88
CA GLY A 340 -9.93 13.83 18.80
C GLY A 340 -9.55 12.42 18.35
N VAL A 341 -8.41 12.30 17.65
CA VAL A 341 -7.82 11.01 17.22
C VAL A 341 -7.36 10.24 18.46
N VAL A 342 -7.66 8.97 18.50
CA VAL A 342 -7.28 8.06 19.59
C VAL A 342 -5.96 7.36 19.26
N TYR A 343 -5.86 6.82 18.03
CA TYR A 343 -4.64 6.18 17.55
C TYR A 343 -4.47 6.40 16.05
N ALA A 344 -3.22 6.31 15.62
CA ALA A 344 -2.84 6.19 14.21
C ALA A 344 -2.55 4.73 13.90
N GLU A 345 -2.94 4.27 12.70
CA GLU A 345 -2.59 2.97 12.18
C GLU A 345 -1.43 3.14 11.19
N SER A 346 -0.33 2.40 11.41
CA SER A 346 0.80 2.45 10.47
C SER A 346 0.44 1.73 9.17
N ASN A 347 1.05 2.15 8.07
CA ASN A 347 1.14 1.29 6.90
C ASN A 347 2.07 0.10 7.20
N PRO A 348 2.06 -0.95 6.35
CA PRO A 348 2.99 -2.07 6.50
C PRO A 348 4.45 -1.58 6.53
N GLU A 349 5.16 -1.88 7.61
CA GLU A 349 6.55 -1.50 7.85
C GLU A 349 7.44 -2.74 7.72
N LEU A 350 8.49 -2.67 6.89
CA LEU A 350 9.43 -3.78 6.74
C LEU A 350 10.03 -4.21 8.09
N GLU A 351 10.06 -5.51 8.37
CA GLU A 351 10.67 -6.06 9.59
C GLU A 351 12.14 -5.65 9.77
N THR A 352 12.81 -5.30 8.68
CA THR A 352 14.21 -4.87 8.65
C THR A 352 14.38 -3.34 8.77
N ASN A 353 13.29 -2.56 8.76
CA ASN A 353 13.36 -1.10 8.84
C ASN A 353 13.40 -0.62 10.28
N ASN A 354 14.52 -0.89 10.96
CA ASN A 354 14.74 -0.50 12.35
C ASN A 354 14.61 1.02 12.58
N ALA A 355 14.87 1.84 11.56
CA ALA A 355 14.81 3.30 11.68
C ALA A 355 13.36 3.80 11.85
N ILE A 356 12.36 3.15 11.23
CA ILE A 356 10.96 3.46 11.46
C ILE A 356 10.52 2.92 12.80
N GLN A 357 10.83 1.68 13.12
CA GLN A 357 10.42 1.04 14.37
C GLN A 357 10.93 1.78 15.61
N ALA A 358 12.17 2.28 15.60
CA ALA A 358 12.74 3.08 16.69
C ALA A 358 11.98 4.41 16.94
N GLN A 359 11.16 4.89 16.00
CA GLN A 359 10.34 6.09 16.21
C GLN A 359 9.19 5.82 17.18
N TRP A 360 8.76 4.56 17.30
CA TRP A 360 7.66 4.15 18.15
C TRP A 360 8.02 3.96 19.63
N ASP A 361 9.32 3.93 19.98
CA ASP A 361 9.80 3.76 21.37
C ASP A 361 9.26 4.81 22.35
N TYR A 362 8.79 5.95 21.83
CA TYR A 362 8.27 7.07 22.62
C TYR A 362 6.73 7.10 22.68
N PHE A 363 6.08 6.11 22.06
CA PHE A 363 4.63 6.03 21.97
C PHE A 363 4.15 4.73 22.61
N LYS A 364 2.91 4.72 23.09
CA LYS A 364 2.23 3.48 23.37
C LYS A 364 1.85 2.86 22.04
N VAL A 365 2.37 1.67 21.72
CA VAL A 365 2.09 0.95 20.48
C VAL A 365 1.56 -0.45 20.74
N GLU A 366 0.81 -0.97 19.78
CA GLU A 366 0.27 -2.33 19.75
C GLU A 366 0.53 -2.89 18.35
N HIS A 367 1.38 -3.91 18.23
CA HIS A 367 1.50 -4.69 17.02
C HIS A 367 0.21 -5.48 16.83
N HIS A 368 -0.41 -5.42 15.64
CA HIS A 368 -1.73 -6.04 15.47
C HIS A 368 -1.90 -6.80 14.15
N LYS A 369 -1.03 -6.61 13.18
CA LYS A 369 -1.04 -7.37 11.92
C LYS A 369 0.38 -7.64 11.45
N THR A 370 0.58 -8.81 10.85
CA THR A 370 1.80 -9.18 10.11
C THR A 370 1.44 -9.62 8.71
N ARG A 371 2.20 -9.16 7.73
CA ARG A 371 2.09 -9.57 6.33
C ARG A 371 3.38 -10.18 5.86
N ARG A 372 3.28 -11.06 4.87
CA ARG A 372 4.43 -11.78 4.32
C ARG A 372 4.47 -11.72 2.80
N ALA A 373 5.63 -11.42 2.25
CA ALA A 373 5.97 -11.84 0.91
C ALA A 373 6.50 -13.28 0.95
N PHE A 374 6.01 -14.08 0.02
CA PHE A 374 6.47 -15.44 -0.20
C PHE A 374 7.29 -15.49 -1.49
N PHE A 375 8.22 -16.44 -1.57
CA PHE A 375 8.96 -16.70 -2.80
C PHE A 375 9.11 -18.19 -3.07
N LYS A 376 9.36 -18.53 -4.35
CA LYS A 376 9.69 -19.88 -4.80
C LYS A 376 10.61 -19.80 -6.01
N LYS A 377 11.59 -20.69 -6.10
CA LYS A 377 12.38 -20.90 -7.33
C LYS A 377 11.54 -21.68 -8.34
N LEU A 378 11.60 -21.27 -9.61
CA LEU A 378 10.80 -21.82 -10.71
C LEU A 378 11.46 -23.05 -11.35
#